data_1c5477401a8d3e94779caa72374c22a4
#
_entry.id   1c5477401a8d3e94779caa72374c22a4
#
_cell.length_a   1.000
_cell.length_b   1.000
_cell.length_c   1.000
_cell.angle_alpha   90.00
_cell.angle_beta   90.00
_cell.angle_gamma   90.00
#
_symmetry.space_group_name_H-M   'P 1'
#
loop_
_entity.id
_entity.type
_entity.pdbx_description
1 polymer ?
#
loop_
_entity_poly.entity_id
_entity_poly.type
_entity_poly.pdbx_seq_one_letter_code
_entity_poly.pdbx_strand_id
1 'polypeptide(L)'
;MDIEQPRHRVILLPGSVLPAGLAYGALIAALGAAAPGADSVEAVAKDLEVYARPTPPSDYSLDTEIRGVLREAESRGWDTFHLVGYSGGGASALAFAAKHPERLESLALLEPPWAGNWGWSEAHRALWAQYRELDGLPPDEFMARFVRLGVRPGVTAGLPTGGGEQPAWMALRPAGIRAFIRTFETYDLDRASLARFQKPVYFALCALSNPDDYGEVAERLSAVFPDFRLEVFPGRHHFDPPHRVEPDRVAASLLALWNDAHTHTERVA
;
A
#
# COMPACT_ATOMS: atom_id res chain seq x y z
N MET A 1 17.03 -29.25 16.80
CA MET A 1 17.21 -28.56 15.53
C MET A 1 16.56 -27.20 15.72
N ASP A 2 17.35 -26.20 16.06
CA ASP A 2 16.85 -24.84 16.16
C ASP A 2 16.38 -24.44 14.75
N ILE A 3 15.09 -24.17 14.61
CA ILE A 3 14.54 -23.59 13.38
C ILE A 3 15.07 -22.16 13.35
N GLU A 4 16.02 -21.90 12.46
CA GLU A 4 16.58 -20.58 12.25
C GLU A 4 15.43 -19.61 11.92
N GLN A 5 15.25 -18.58 12.74
CA GLN A 5 14.17 -17.62 12.54
C GLN A 5 14.42 -16.84 11.25
N PRO A 6 13.41 -16.56 10.44
CA PRO A 6 13.60 -15.78 9.20
C PRO A 6 14.16 -14.41 9.55
N ARG A 7 15.12 -13.94 8.75
CA ARG A 7 15.77 -12.65 8.96
C ARG A 7 14.80 -11.49 8.76
N HIS A 8 13.88 -11.62 7.78
CA HIS A 8 12.91 -10.58 7.46
C HIS A 8 11.48 -11.10 7.62
N ARG A 9 10.70 -10.38 8.39
CA ARG A 9 9.26 -10.61 8.62
C ARG A 9 8.49 -9.47 7.97
N VAL A 10 7.59 -9.76 7.04
CA VAL A 10 6.88 -8.71 6.30
C VAL A 10 5.38 -8.97 6.19
N ILE A 11 4.58 -7.93 6.46
CA ILE A 11 3.15 -7.90 6.15
C ILE A 11 2.94 -7.07 4.89
N LEU A 12 2.18 -7.63 3.94
CA LEU A 12 1.88 -7.03 2.64
C LEU A 12 0.38 -6.72 2.56
N LEU A 13 0.02 -5.43 2.46
CA LEU A 13 -1.36 -4.95 2.37
C LEU A 13 -1.70 -4.62 0.91
N PRO A 14 -2.70 -5.25 0.29
CA PRO A 14 -3.06 -5.06 -1.11
C PRO A 14 -3.75 -3.71 -1.33
N GLY A 15 -3.91 -3.37 -2.62
CA GLY A 15 -4.84 -2.32 -3.01
C GLY A 15 -6.30 -2.76 -2.91
N SER A 16 -7.19 -1.80 -3.13
CA SER A 16 -8.64 -2.01 -2.97
C SER A 16 -9.29 -2.86 -4.08
N VAL A 17 -8.53 -3.29 -5.11
CA VAL A 17 -9.09 -4.05 -6.24
C VAL A 17 -8.88 -5.54 -6.11
N LEU A 18 -7.66 -6.03 -5.85
CA LEU A 18 -7.35 -7.45 -5.78
C LEU A 18 -7.29 -7.96 -4.33
N PRO A 19 -7.71 -9.22 -4.07
CA PRO A 19 -7.36 -9.92 -2.84
C PRO A 19 -5.84 -10.04 -2.69
N ALA A 20 -5.36 -10.09 -1.45
CA ALA A 20 -3.94 -10.07 -1.10
C ALA A 20 -3.12 -11.18 -1.79
N GLY A 21 -3.62 -12.41 -1.81
CA GLY A 21 -2.94 -13.52 -2.46
C GLY A 21 -2.76 -13.33 -3.97
N LEU A 22 -3.73 -12.70 -4.66
CA LEU A 22 -3.62 -12.38 -6.08
C LEU A 22 -2.74 -11.15 -6.34
N ALA A 23 -2.73 -10.20 -5.42
CA ALA A 23 -1.92 -9.00 -5.54
C ALA A 23 -0.42 -9.29 -5.36
N TYR A 24 -0.06 -10.16 -4.43
CA TYR A 24 1.33 -10.34 -4.00
C TYR A 24 1.96 -11.69 -4.32
N GLY A 25 1.23 -12.63 -4.92
CA GLY A 25 1.77 -13.97 -5.22
C GLY A 25 3.09 -13.96 -5.99
N ALA A 26 3.21 -13.11 -7.01
CA ALA A 26 4.45 -12.97 -7.79
C ALA A 26 5.60 -12.37 -6.95
N LEU A 27 5.32 -11.32 -6.16
CA LEU A 27 6.34 -10.70 -5.32
C LEU A 27 6.82 -11.65 -4.21
N ILE A 28 5.93 -12.39 -3.57
CA ILE A 28 6.30 -13.38 -2.53
C ILE A 28 7.20 -14.46 -3.12
N ALA A 29 6.88 -14.95 -4.33
CA ALA A 29 7.73 -15.91 -5.02
C ALA A 29 9.12 -15.34 -5.33
N ALA A 30 9.19 -14.10 -5.82
CA ALA A 30 10.45 -13.41 -6.10
C ALA A 30 11.30 -13.18 -4.84
N LEU A 31 10.67 -12.76 -3.72
CA LEU A 31 11.35 -12.61 -2.43
C LEU A 31 11.92 -13.94 -1.93
N GLY A 32 11.14 -15.03 -2.02
CA GLY A 32 11.61 -16.36 -1.62
C GLY A 32 12.78 -16.90 -2.49
N ALA A 33 12.78 -16.54 -3.77
CA ALA A 33 13.87 -16.90 -4.68
C ALA A 33 15.14 -16.08 -4.46
N ALA A 34 15.00 -14.81 -4.13
CA ALA A 34 16.11 -13.87 -3.97
C ALA A 34 16.81 -13.96 -2.59
N ALA A 35 16.13 -14.46 -1.55
CA ALA A 35 16.62 -14.53 -0.18
C ALA A 35 16.56 -15.95 0.41
N PRO A 36 17.43 -16.89 -0.05
CA PRO A 36 17.47 -18.25 0.48
C PRO A 36 18.27 -18.34 1.79
N GLY A 37 17.93 -19.33 2.63
CA GLY A 37 18.71 -19.67 3.83
C GLY A 37 18.57 -18.64 4.96
N ALA A 38 19.69 -18.22 5.52
CA ALA A 38 19.78 -17.32 6.68
C ALA A 38 19.18 -15.92 6.42
N ASP A 39 19.10 -15.49 5.16
CA ASP A 39 18.48 -14.22 4.77
C ASP A 39 16.98 -14.39 4.42
N SER A 40 16.37 -15.50 4.79
CA SER A 40 14.98 -15.86 4.43
C SER A 40 13.95 -14.80 4.82
N VAL A 41 12.90 -14.72 4.00
CA VAL A 41 11.78 -13.80 4.19
C VAL A 41 10.53 -14.59 4.56
N GLU A 42 9.93 -14.25 5.69
CA GLU A 42 8.58 -14.68 6.03
C GLU A 42 7.59 -13.59 5.62
N ALA A 43 6.95 -13.77 4.47
CA ALA A 43 6.05 -12.81 3.87
C ALA A 43 4.58 -13.24 4.03
N VAL A 44 3.75 -12.33 4.51
CA VAL A 44 2.32 -12.53 4.71
C VAL A 44 1.52 -11.51 3.91
N ALA A 45 0.76 -11.98 2.93
CA ALA A 45 -0.21 -11.17 2.22
C ALA A 45 -1.54 -11.17 3.00
N LYS A 46 -1.89 -10.03 3.59
CA LYS A 46 -3.07 -9.87 4.44
C LYS A 46 -4.15 -9.08 3.71
N ASP A 47 -5.35 -9.64 3.60
CA ASP A 47 -6.51 -8.90 3.07
C ASP A 47 -6.88 -7.70 3.94
N LEU A 48 -7.40 -6.65 3.28
CA LEU A 48 -7.89 -5.45 3.97
C LEU A 48 -9.17 -5.75 4.74
N GLU A 49 -9.27 -5.21 5.95
CA GLU A 49 -10.43 -5.37 6.84
C GLU A 49 -11.73 -4.79 6.25
N VAL A 50 -11.61 -3.79 5.37
CA VAL A 50 -12.75 -3.23 4.64
C VAL A 50 -13.54 -4.28 3.87
N TYR A 51 -12.91 -5.41 3.52
CA TYR A 51 -13.50 -6.54 2.78
C TYR A 51 -13.77 -7.78 3.65
N ALA A 52 -13.55 -7.68 4.96
CA ALA A 52 -13.84 -8.79 5.89
C ALA A 52 -15.34 -9.14 5.97
N ARG A 53 -16.20 -8.23 5.49
CA ARG A 53 -17.67 -8.40 5.43
C ARG A 53 -18.18 -7.92 4.06
N PRO A 54 -19.36 -8.39 3.62
CA PRO A 54 -19.97 -7.95 2.36
C PRO A 54 -20.19 -6.43 2.26
N THR A 55 -20.43 -5.77 3.39
CA THR A 55 -20.56 -4.32 3.49
C THR A 55 -19.61 -3.81 4.57
N PRO A 56 -18.77 -2.80 4.27
CA PRO A 56 -17.97 -2.15 5.28
C PRO A 56 -18.85 -1.62 6.42
N PRO A 57 -18.39 -1.69 7.69
CA PRO A 57 -19.12 -1.11 8.80
C PRO A 57 -19.26 0.41 8.63
N SER A 58 -20.34 0.99 9.19
CA SER A 58 -20.61 2.44 9.08
C SER A 58 -19.56 3.31 9.76
N ASP A 59 -18.85 2.75 10.74
CA ASP A 59 -17.76 3.37 11.50
C ASP A 59 -16.37 2.95 10.96
N TYR A 60 -16.29 2.43 9.73
CA TYR A 60 -15.02 2.05 9.12
C TYR A 60 -14.07 3.26 9.07
N SER A 61 -12.84 3.00 9.47
CA SER A 61 -11.74 3.96 9.40
C SER A 61 -10.40 3.24 9.20
N LEU A 62 -9.30 3.96 8.96
CA LEU A 62 -7.97 3.37 8.89
C LEU A 62 -7.56 2.68 10.20
N ASP A 63 -8.16 3.05 11.34
CA ASP A 63 -7.94 2.34 12.60
C ASP A 63 -8.43 0.89 12.57
N THR A 64 -9.40 0.59 11.71
CA THR A 64 -9.84 -0.80 11.49
C THR A 64 -8.75 -1.61 10.80
N GLU A 65 -8.10 -1.04 9.80
CA GLU A 65 -6.94 -1.66 9.12
C GLU A 65 -5.74 -1.80 10.07
N ILE A 66 -5.43 -0.76 10.86
CA ILE A 66 -4.36 -0.78 11.86
C ILE A 66 -4.56 -1.94 12.84
N ARG A 67 -5.76 -2.08 13.41
CA ARG A 67 -6.08 -3.22 14.29
C ARG A 67 -5.92 -4.57 13.59
N GLY A 68 -6.23 -4.63 12.30
CA GLY A 68 -6.03 -5.83 11.48
C GLY A 68 -4.55 -6.21 11.34
N VAL A 69 -3.68 -5.24 11.10
CA VAL A 69 -2.23 -5.46 11.04
C VAL A 69 -1.67 -5.90 12.39
N LEU A 70 -2.09 -5.27 13.50
CA LEU A 70 -1.67 -5.67 14.85
C LEU A 70 -2.06 -7.11 15.13
N ARG A 71 -3.31 -7.50 14.88
CA ARG A 71 -3.77 -8.89 15.07
C ARG A 71 -2.96 -9.90 14.26
N GLU A 72 -2.61 -9.56 13.02
CA GLU A 72 -1.78 -10.43 12.16
C GLU A 72 -0.39 -10.62 12.77
N ALA A 73 0.27 -9.52 13.16
CA ALA A 73 1.59 -9.57 13.79
C ALA A 73 1.57 -10.34 15.12
N GLU A 74 0.59 -10.07 15.98
CA GLU A 74 0.41 -10.74 17.27
C GLU A 74 0.18 -12.25 17.12
N SER A 75 -0.64 -12.65 16.14
CA SER A 75 -0.91 -14.08 15.88
C SER A 75 0.32 -14.87 15.48
N ARG A 76 1.37 -14.19 15.01
CA ARG A 76 2.67 -14.73 14.59
C ARG A 76 3.75 -14.55 15.66
N GLY A 77 3.47 -13.84 16.74
CA GLY A 77 4.46 -13.49 17.75
C GLY A 77 5.53 -12.49 17.22
N TRP A 78 5.15 -11.62 16.28
CA TRP A 78 6.06 -10.62 15.73
C TRP A 78 5.97 -9.31 16.50
N ASP A 79 7.02 -8.97 17.23
CA ASP A 79 7.12 -7.69 17.93
C ASP A 79 7.41 -6.56 16.95
N THR A 80 8.32 -6.81 15.99
CA THR A 80 8.65 -5.87 14.90
C THR A 80 8.59 -6.58 13.55
N PHE A 81 8.34 -5.82 12.49
CA PHE A 81 8.22 -6.32 11.12
C PHE A 81 8.37 -5.20 10.08
N HIS A 82 8.61 -5.57 8.83
CA HIS A 82 8.49 -4.68 7.69
C HIS A 82 7.04 -4.58 7.24
N LEU A 83 6.59 -3.40 6.85
CA LEU A 83 5.23 -3.20 6.34
C LEU A 83 5.27 -2.67 4.91
N VAL A 84 4.62 -3.38 4.00
CA VAL A 84 4.47 -2.99 2.60
C VAL A 84 2.99 -2.75 2.32
N GLY A 85 2.66 -1.61 1.74
CA GLY A 85 1.28 -1.31 1.37
C GLY A 85 1.17 -0.76 -0.04
N TYR A 86 0.23 -1.29 -0.82
CA TYR A 86 -0.11 -0.81 -2.14
C TYR A 86 -1.47 -0.11 -2.14
N SER A 87 -1.58 1.07 -2.79
CA SER A 87 -2.85 1.77 -2.95
C SER A 87 -3.57 2.00 -1.61
N GLY A 88 -4.81 1.53 -1.43
CA GLY A 88 -5.54 1.59 -0.16
C GLY A 88 -4.78 0.94 1.00
N GLY A 89 -4.09 -0.17 0.75
CA GLY A 89 -3.17 -0.79 1.72
C GLY A 89 -1.96 0.10 2.03
N GLY A 90 -1.51 0.92 1.06
CA GLY A 90 -0.47 1.92 1.27
C GLY A 90 -0.90 3.05 2.21
N ALA A 91 -2.13 3.55 2.04
CA ALA A 91 -2.72 4.52 2.98
C ALA A 91 -2.89 3.93 4.39
N SER A 92 -3.28 2.65 4.47
CA SER A 92 -3.38 1.92 5.75
C SER A 92 -2.02 1.73 6.42
N ALA A 93 -0.98 1.41 5.64
CA ALA A 93 0.39 1.27 6.13
C ALA A 93 0.96 2.62 6.61
N LEU A 94 0.65 3.71 5.92
CA LEU A 94 1.02 5.06 6.34
C LEU A 94 0.36 5.46 7.67
N ALA A 95 -0.93 5.17 7.82
CA ALA A 95 -1.65 5.40 9.08
C ALA A 95 -1.10 4.52 10.23
N PHE A 96 -0.71 3.27 9.93
CA PHE A 96 -0.04 2.39 10.89
C PHE A 96 1.29 2.98 11.35
N ALA A 97 2.13 3.44 10.42
CA ALA A 97 3.44 4.05 10.73
C ALA A 97 3.32 5.30 11.60
N ALA A 98 2.24 6.09 11.43
CA ALA A 98 1.98 7.25 12.28
C ALA A 98 1.60 6.89 13.72
N LYS A 99 0.94 5.75 13.94
CA LYS A 99 0.44 5.33 15.28
C LYS A 99 1.33 4.33 15.99
N HIS A 100 2.02 3.46 15.25
CA HIS A 100 2.84 2.38 15.78
C HIS A 100 4.23 2.33 15.11
N PRO A 101 4.99 3.45 15.09
CA PRO A 101 6.30 3.49 14.47
C PRO A 101 7.29 2.52 15.11
N GLU A 102 7.12 2.20 16.39
CA GLU A 102 7.96 1.26 17.15
C GLU A 102 7.86 -0.18 16.64
N ARG A 103 6.70 -0.54 16.05
CA ARG A 103 6.45 -1.88 15.53
C ARG A 103 7.07 -2.13 14.16
N LEU A 104 7.54 -1.08 13.48
CA LEU A 104 8.08 -1.19 12.12
C LEU A 104 9.60 -1.17 12.11
N GLU A 105 10.20 -2.02 11.29
CA GLU A 105 11.61 -1.99 10.93
C GLU A 105 11.85 -1.13 9.68
N SER A 106 10.91 -1.14 8.74
CA SER A 106 10.85 -0.25 7.57
C SER A 106 9.42 -0.12 7.06
N LEU A 107 9.21 0.85 6.19
CA LEU A 107 7.94 1.07 5.51
C LEU A 107 8.14 1.10 3.99
N ALA A 108 7.32 0.36 3.24
CA ALA A 108 7.31 0.44 1.79
C ALA A 108 5.91 0.82 1.29
N LEU A 109 5.85 1.91 0.54
CA LEU A 109 4.63 2.50 0.01
C LEU A 109 4.62 2.38 -1.52
N LEU A 110 3.67 1.62 -2.04
CA LEU A 110 3.49 1.42 -3.47
C LEU A 110 2.26 2.24 -3.89
N GLU A 111 2.49 3.49 -4.28
CA GLU A 111 1.45 4.42 -4.71
C GLU A 111 0.23 4.50 -3.77
N PRO A 112 0.38 4.88 -2.48
CA PRO A 112 -0.78 5.23 -1.68
C PRO A 112 -1.52 6.42 -2.32
N PRO A 113 -2.87 6.42 -2.37
CA PRO A 113 -3.62 7.51 -3.00
C PRO A 113 -3.84 8.69 -2.06
N TRP A 114 -3.33 8.63 -0.84
CA TRP A 114 -3.58 9.61 0.20
C TRP A 114 -2.43 9.66 1.21
N ALA A 115 -2.14 10.87 1.69
CA ALA A 115 -1.08 11.15 2.66
C ALA A 115 -1.51 12.23 3.68
N GLY A 116 -2.76 12.15 4.17
CA GLY A 116 -3.33 13.14 5.09
C GLY A 116 -3.99 14.33 4.39
N ASN A 117 -4.62 15.21 5.18
CA ASN A 117 -5.49 16.28 4.69
C ASN A 117 -4.88 17.69 4.89
N TRP A 118 -3.68 17.93 4.40
CA TRP A 118 -3.02 19.22 4.49
C TRP A 118 -2.37 19.66 3.18
N GLY A 119 -2.56 20.95 2.84
CA GLY A 119 -1.79 21.66 1.83
C GLY A 119 -1.84 21.07 0.39
N TRP A 120 -2.89 20.36 0.01
CA TRP A 120 -3.07 19.83 -1.33
C TRP A 120 -3.13 20.91 -2.40
N SER A 121 -2.56 20.65 -3.59
CA SER A 121 -2.66 21.51 -4.76
C SER A 121 -4.11 21.67 -5.22
N GLU A 122 -4.36 22.66 -6.09
CA GLU A 122 -5.67 22.82 -6.72
C GLU A 122 -5.99 21.64 -7.65
N ALA A 123 -5.00 21.13 -8.38
CA ALA A 123 -5.14 19.98 -9.27
C ALA A 123 -5.55 18.72 -8.51
N HIS A 124 -4.87 18.44 -7.39
CA HIS A 124 -5.24 17.30 -6.53
C HIS A 124 -6.66 17.44 -5.96
N ARG A 125 -7.03 18.63 -5.46
CA ARG A 125 -8.40 18.86 -4.95
C ARG A 125 -9.47 18.68 -6.04
N ALA A 126 -9.19 19.14 -7.27
CA ALA A 126 -10.08 18.96 -8.41
C ALA A 126 -10.22 17.48 -8.81
N LEU A 127 -9.12 16.71 -8.77
CA LEU A 127 -9.15 15.27 -9.00
C LEU A 127 -9.99 14.55 -7.92
N TRP A 128 -9.78 14.88 -6.65
CA TRP A 128 -10.53 14.25 -5.55
C TRP A 128 -12.00 14.65 -5.53
N ALA A 129 -12.38 15.81 -6.06
CA ALA A 129 -13.78 16.14 -6.32
C ALA A 129 -14.43 15.13 -7.29
N GLN A 130 -13.71 14.70 -8.33
CA GLN A 130 -14.19 13.67 -9.25
C GLN A 130 -14.31 12.29 -8.59
N TYR A 131 -13.39 11.91 -7.68
CA TYR A 131 -13.53 10.68 -6.90
C TYR A 131 -14.81 10.69 -6.03
N ARG A 132 -15.18 11.83 -5.43
CA ARG A 132 -16.43 11.97 -4.67
C ARG A 132 -17.68 11.81 -5.54
N GLU A 133 -17.64 12.31 -6.77
CA GLU A 133 -18.75 12.17 -7.72
C GLU A 133 -19.04 10.70 -8.10
N LEU A 134 -18.11 9.78 -7.83
CA LEU A 134 -18.34 8.35 -8.06
C LEU A 134 -19.37 7.75 -7.12
N ASP A 135 -19.68 8.36 -5.96
CA ASP A 135 -20.46 7.73 -4.89
C ASP A 135 -21.87 7.30 -5.33
N GLY A 136 -22.51 8.06 -6.21
CA GLY A 136 -23.85 7.78 -6.73
C GLY A 136 -23.89 6.84 -7.96
N LEU A 137 -22.77 6.35 -8.47
CA LEU A 137 -22.73 5.59 -9.72
C LEU A 137 -23.05 4.10 -9.51
N PRO A 138 -23.65 3.43 -10.51
CA PRO A 138 -23.74 1.96 -10.55
C PRO A 138 -22.34 1.32 -10.46
N PRO A 139 -22.23 0.09 -9.91
CA PRO A 139 -20.93 -0.54 -9.65
C PRO A 139 -19.97 -0.59 -10.85
N ASP A 140 -20.45 -0.95 -12.03
CA ASP A 140 -19.63 -1.07 -13.24
C ASP A 140 -19.13 0.30 -13.73
N GLU A 141 -19.99 1.31 -13.73
CA GLU A 141 -19.62 2.66 -14.09
C GLU A 141 -18.65 3.27 -13.05
N PHE A 142 -18.90 3.01 -11.77
CA PHE A 142 -18.00 3.37 -10.68
C PHE A 142 -16.60 2.84 -10.94
N MET A 143 -16.45 1.52 -11.15
CA MET A 143 -15.14 0.89 -11.36
C MET A 143 -14.44 1.41 -12.61
N ALA A 144 -15.17 1.59 -13.71
CA ALA A 144 -14.60 2.12 -14.95
C ALA A 144 -14.05 3.55 -14.78
N ARG A 145 -14.79 4.43 -14.09
CA ARG A 145 -14.35 5.80 -13.80
C ARG A 145 -13.22 5.83 -12.77
N PHE A 146 -13.32 5.02 -11.72
CA PHE A 146 -12.26 4.89 -10.71
C PHE A 146 -10.91 4.53 -11.35
N VAL A 147 -10.88 3.52 -12.23
CA VAL A 147 -9.67 3.14 -12.95
C VAL A 147 -9.13 4.28 -13.82
N ARG A 148 -10.02 5.00 -14.52
CA ARG A 148 -9.62 6.13 -15.39
C ARG A 148 -8.99 7.28 -14.60
N LEU A 149 -9.50 7.59 -13.42
CA LEU A 149 -8.96 8.66 -12.56
C LEU A 149 -7.56 8.31 -12.01
N GLY A 150 -7.25 7.04 -11.80
CA GLY A 150 -5.97 6.61 -11.26
C GLY A 150 -4.81 6.56 -12.26
N VAL A 151 -5.04 6.87 -13.54
CA VAL A 151 -4.00 6.87 -14.56
C VAL A 151 -3.86 8.25 -15.24
N ARG A 152 -2.69 8.50 -15.81
CA ARG A 152 -2.41 9.71 -16.57
C ARG A 152 -3.41 9.87 -17.73
N PRO A 153 -3.90 11.08 -18.04
CA PRO A 153 -4.74 11.32 -19.21
C PRO A 153 -4.11 10.75 -20.49
N GLY A 154 -4.92 9.99 -21.25
CA GLY A 154 -4.47 9.31 -22.48
C GLY A 154 -3.91 7.89 -22.27
N VAL A 155 -3.68 7.45 -21.03
CA VAL A 155 -3.30 6.07 -20.73
C VAL A 155 -4.55 5.20 -20.67
N THR A 156 -4.53 4.07 -21.36
CA THR A 156 -5.58 3.06 -21.27
C THR A 156 -5.24 2.07 -20.15
N ALA A 157 -6.14 1.95 -19.19
CA ALA A 157 -6.03 0.98 -18.11
C ALA A 157 -7.33 0.19 -17.98
N GLY A 158 -7.22 -1.08 -17.61
CA GLY A 158 -8.33 -1.96 -17.32
C GLY A 158 -8.21 -2.59 -15.94
N LEU A 159 -9.29 -3.20 -15.47
CA LEU A 159 -9.23 -4.01 -14.26
C LEU A 159 -8.44 -5.30 -14.54
N PRO A 160 -7.66 -5.79 -13.57
CA PRO A 160 -6.78 -6.95 -13.75
C PRO A 160 -7.52 -8.30 -13.71
N THR A 161 -8.80 -8.34 -14.08
CA THR A 161 -9.69 -9.51 -13.96
C THR A 161 -9.81 -10.35 -15.21
N GLY A 162 -9.18 -9.93 -16.33
CA GLY A 162 -9.33 -10.64 -17.60
C GLY A 162 -10.74 -10.55 -18.22
N GLY A 163 -10.93 -11.08 -19.40
CA GLY A 163 -12.20 -11.02 -20.17
C GLY A 163 -13.12 -12.22 -19.91
N GLY A 164 -13.38 -12.60 -18.65
CA GLY A 164 -14.27 -13.68 -18.24
C GLY A 164 -15.36 -13.25 -17.27
N GLU A 165 -16.12 -14.23 -16.73
CA GLU A 165 -17.07 -14.01 -15.66
C GLU A 165 -16.37 -13.35 -14.46
N GLN A 166 -16.97 -12.27 -13.94
CA GLN A 166 -16.36 -11.53 -12.85
C GLN A 166 -16.34 -12.37 -11.56
N PRO A 167 -15.19 -12.49 -10.88
CA PRO A 167 -15.11 -13.22 -9.61
C PRO A 167 -16.05 -12.62 -8.57
N ALA A 168 -16.64 -13.45 -7.71
CA ALA A 168 -17.59 -13.02 -6.70
C ALA A 168 -17.07 -11.90 -5.76
N TRP A 169 -15.75 -11.92 -5.46
CA TRP A 169 -15.14 -10.88 -4.63
C TRP A 169 -15.12 -9.50 -5.30
N MET A 170 -15.24 -9.40 -6.64
CA MET A 170 -15.27 -8.11 -7.34
C MET A 170 -16.51 -7.30 -7.00
N ALA A 171 -17.63 -7.95 -6.72
CA ALA A 171 -18.87 -7.26 -6.33
C ALA A 171 -18.74 -6.43 -5.03
N LEU A 172 -17.77 -6.75 -4.18
CA LEU A 172 -17.52 -6.04 -2.92
C LEU A 172 -16.67 -4.77 -3.11
N ARG A 173 -15.95 -4.66 -4.23
CA ARG A 173 -14.91 -3.62 -4.42
C ARG A 173 -15.47 -2.20 -4.43
N PRO A 174 -16.58 -1.88 -5.13
CA PRO A 174 -17.13 -0.52 -5.11
C PRO A 174 -17.47 -0.03 -3.70
N ALA A 175 -18.05 -0.88 -2.86
CA ALA A 175 -18.41 -0.51 -1.49
C ALA A 175 -17.19 -0.22 -0.62
N GLY A 176 -16.14 -1.06 -0.71
CA GLY A 176 -14.90 -0.87 0.03
C GLY A 176 -14.12 0.37 -0.43
N ILE A 177 -14.05 0.62 -1.75
CA ILE A 177 -13.40 1.82 -2.29
C ILE A 177 -14.12 3.09 -1.84
N ARG A 178 -15.46 3.11 -1.86
CA ARG A 178 -16.24 4.23 -1.31
C ARG A 178 -15.96 4.47 0.18
N ALA A 179 -15.82 3.40 0.96
CA ALA A 179 -15.48 3.51 2.37
C ALA A 179 -14.09 4.15 2.57
N PHE A 180 -13.09 3.77 1.75
CA PHE A 180 -11.79 4.42 1.76
C PHE A 180 -11.87 5.90 1.39
N ILE A 181 -12.53 6.26 0.29
CA ILE A 181 -12.66 7.65 -0.16
C ILE A 181 -13.25 8.51 0.98
N ARG A 182 -14.35 8.07 1.60
CA ARG A 182 -14.96 8.79 2.75
C ARG A 182 -14.03 8.87 3.96
N THR A 183 -13.28 7.81 4.24
CA THR A 183 -12.31 7.78 5.35
C THR A 183 -11.18 8.77 5.12
N PHE A 184 -10.64 8.85 3.92
CA PHE A 184 -9.55 9.78 3.59
C PHE A 184 -9.96 11.26 3.76
N GLU A 185 -11.23 11.59 3.60
CA GLU A 185 -11.73 12.97 3.79
C GLU A 185 -11.68 13.42 5.25
N THR A 186 -11.80 12.50 6.19
CA THR A 186 -12.03 12.83 7.62
C THR A 186 -10.95 12.30 8.56
N TYR A 187 -10.13 11.34 8.11
CA TYR A 187 -9.11 10.74 8.96
C TYR A 187 -7.98 11.72 9.25
N ASP A 188 -7.67 11.90 10.53
CA ASP A 188 -6.56 12.74 11.00
C ASP A 188 -5.26 11.93 11.04
N LEU A 189 -4.39 12.16 10.06
CA LEU A 189 -3.08 11.54 9.98
C LEU A 189 -2.05 12.40 10.72
N ASP A 190 -1.44 11.87 11.78
CA ASP A 190 -0.41 12.57 12.55
C ASP A 190 0.89 12.75 11.72
N ARG A 191 0.96 13.88 11.03
CA ARG A 191 2.13 14.28 10.25
C ARG A 191 3.39 14.43 11.12
N ALA A 192 3.24 14.90 12.35
CA ALA A 192 4.39 15.10 13.24
C ALA A 192 5.01 13.77 13.67
N SER A 193 4.20 12.74 13.86
CA SER A 193 4.69 11.36 14.09
C SER A 193 5.42 10.81 12.87
N LEU A 194 4.90 11.00 11.66
CA LEU A 194 5.58 10.59 10.43
C LEU A 194 6.93 11.29 10.24
N ALA A 195 7.01 12.60 10.55
CA ALA A 195 8.28 13.34 10.46
C ALA A 195 9.36 12.87 11.46
N ARG A 196 8.95 12.17 12.52
CA ARG A 196 9.85 11.54 13.50
C ARG A 196 10.17 10.07 13.19
N PHE A 197 9.60 9.51 12.13
CA PHE A 197 9.86 8.14 11.71
C PHE A 197 11.27 8.05 11.08
N GLN A 198 12.24 7.55 11.86
CA GLN A 198 13.67 7.54 11.49
C GLN A 198 14.09 6.29 10.70
N LYS A 199 13.17 5.36 10.45
CA LYS A 199 13.46 4.13 9.73
C LYS A 199 13.31 4.34 8.23
N PRO A 200 13.97 3.52 7.37
CA PRO A 200 13.93 3.74 5.94
C PRO A 200 12.52 3.55 5.36
N VAL A 201 12.17 4.44 4.44
CA VAL A 201 10.91 4.42 3.70
C VAL A 201 11.17 4.30 2.22
N TYR A 202 10.66 3.25 1.59
CA TYR A 202 10.67 3.06 0.14
C TYR A 202 9.33 3.52 -0.46
N PHE A 203 9.41 4.20 -1.61
CA PHE A 203 8.23 4.59 -2.37
C PHE A 203 8.39 4.18 -3.83
N ALA A 204 7.47 3.34 -4.34
CA ALA A 204 7.38 3.03 -5.76
C ALA A 204 6.36 3.96 -6.43
N LEU A 205 6.78 4.66 -7.49
CA LEU A 205 5.94 5.54 -8.30
C LEU A 205 5.92 5.06 -9.75
N CYS A 206 4.73 4.86 -10.30
CA CYS A 206 4.54 4.51 -11.70
C CYS A 206 4.36 5.78 -12.54
N ALA A 207 5.21 5.97 -13.56
CA ALA A 207 5.23 7.22 -14.34
C ALA A 207 3.96 7.46 -15.18
N LEU A 208 3.16 6.42 -15.42
CA LEU A 208 1.89 6.50 -16.14
C LEU A 208 0.66 6.56 -15.21
N SER A 209 0.84 6.57 -13.91
CA SER A 209 -0.19 6.89 -12.92
C SER A 209 -0.56 8.37 -12.97
N ASN A 210 -1.71 8.74 -12.39
CA ASN A 210 -2.14 10.13 -12.36
C ASN A 210 -1.16 10.98 -11.53
N PRO A 211 -0.48 11.97 -12.11
CA PRO A 211 0.52 12.77 -11.40
C PRO A 211 -0.08 13.68 -10.34
N ASP A 212 -1.33 14.13 -10.53
CA ASP A 212 -2.05 15.00 -9.58
C ASP A 212 -2.52 14.21 -8.32
N ASP A 213 -2.36 12.89 -8.32
CA ASP A 213 -2.60 12.01 -7.18
C ASP A 213 -1.25 11.45 -6.68
N TYR A 214 -0.77 10.38 -7.28
CA TYR A 214 0.39 9.62 -6.80
C TYR A 214 1.70 10.40 -6.86
N GLY A 215 1.87 11.28 -7.86
CA GLY A 215 3.03 12.15 -7.98
C GLY A 215 3.07 13.17 -6.83
N GLU A 216 1.94 13.82 -6.56
CA GLU A 216 1.84 14.78 -5.47
C GLU A 216 2.01 14.09 -4.10
N VAL A 217 1.45 12.89 -3.91
CA VAL A 217 1.67 12.09 -2.70
C VAL A 217 3.15 11.77 -2.49
N ALA A 218 3.87 11.34 -3.53
CA ALA A 218 5.29 11.06 -3.47
C ALA A 218 6.11 12.29 -3.06
N GLU A 219 5.85 13.44 -3.68
CA GLU A 219 6.50 14.72 -3.36
C GLU A 219 6.26 15.12 -1.89
N ARG A 220 5.04 15.00 -1.42
CA ARG A 220 4.68 15.36 -0.05
C ARG A 220 5.32 14.47 0.98
N LEU A 221 5.34 13.14 0.75
CA LEU A 221 5.95 12.21 1.66
C LEU A 221 7.48 12.30 1.66
N SER A 222 8.10 12.67 0.54
CA SER A 222 9.53 12.95 0.49
C SER A 222 9.95 14.14 1.36
N ALA A 223 9.03 15.10 1.56
CA ALA A 223 9.26 16.24 2.45
C ALA A 223 8.92 15.94 3.94
N VAL A 224 8.35 14.78 4.23
CA VAL A 224 7.96 14.38 5.60
C VAL A 224 8.94 13.37 6.19
N PHE A 225 9.31 12.33 5.42
CA PHE A 225 10.18 11.26 5.92
C PHE A 225 11.66 11.61 5.78
N PRO A 226 12.47 11.50 6.84
CA PRO A 226 13.91 11.79 6.80
C PRO A 226 14.72 10.87 5.87
N ASP A 227 14.41 9.57 5.83
CA ASP A 227 15.04 8.57 4.92
C ASP A 227 13.97 8.07 3.93
N PHE A 228 13.73 8.86 2.87
CA PHE A 228 12.77 8.56 1.82
C PHE A 228 13.46 8.19 0.52
N ARG A 229 13.16 7.00 0.00
CA ARG A 229 13.78 6.40 -1.18
C ARG A 229 12.75 6.21 -2.29
N LEU A 230 12.78 7.09 -3.28
CA LEU A 230 11.87 7.05 -4.42
C LEU A 230 12.45 6.17 -5.55
N GLU A 231 11.66 5.21 -6.01
CA GLU A 231 11.92 4.48 -7.26
C GLU A 231 10.80 4.72 -8.25
N VAL A 232 11.18 5.10 -9.50
CA VAL A 232 10.21 5.36 -10.58
C VAL A 232 10.20 4.21 -11.58
N PHE A 233 8.99 3.78 -11.98
CA PHE A 233 8.73 2.74 -12.96
C PHE A 233 8.13 3.35 -14.24
N PRO A 234 8.95 3.64 -15.28
CA PRO A 234 8.56 4.50 -16.40
C PRO A 234 7.40 3.95 -17.24
N GLY A 235 7.31 2.62 -17.39
CA GLY A 235 6.30 1.96 -18.23
C GLY A 235 5.08 1.44 -17.47
N ARG A 236 4.91 1.81 -16.20
CA ARG A 236 3.86 1.27 -15.31
C ARG A 236 2.85 2.33 -14.94
N HIS A 237 1.64 1.88 -14.61
CA HIS A 237 0.58 2.68 -14.04
C HIS A 237 -0.05 1.95 -12.84
N HIS A 238 -0.88 2.65 -12.10
CA HIS A 238 -1.46 2.18 -10.84
C HIS A 238 -2.12 0.79 -10.93
N PHE A 239 -2.82 0.47 -12.02
CA PHE A 239 -3.50 -0.81 -12.19
C PHE A 239 -2.66 -1.89 -12.88
N ASP A 240 -1.42 -1.56 -13.27
CA ASP A 240 -0.37 -2.48 -13.72
C ASP A 240 0.89 -2.30 -12.86
N PRO A 241 0.78 -2.52 -11.55
CA PRO A 241 1.79 -2.11 -10.57
C PRO A 241 3.04 -3.00 -10.63
N PRO A 242 4.24 -2.45 -10.32
CA PRO A 242 5.50 -3.13 -10.48
C PRO A 242 5.64 -4.39 -9.61
N HIS A 243 5.05 -4.44 -8.43
CA HIS A 243 5.09 -5.64 -7.58
C HIS A 243 4.40 -6.88 -8.20
N ARG A 244 3.58 -6.68 -9.24
CA ARG A 244 2.95 -7.77 -10.01
C ARG A 244 3.68 -8.09 -11.31
N VAL A 245 4.21 -7.08 -11.99
CA VAL A 245 4.73 -7.23 -13.36
C VAL A 245 6.25 -7.11 -13.46
N GLU A 246 6.90 -6.56 -12.46
CA GLU A 246 8.36 -6.50 -12.29
C GLU A 246 8.74 -6.98 -10.87
N PRO A 247 8.23 -8.16 -10.41
CA PRO A 247 8.35 -8.58 -9.01
C PRO A 247 9.81 -8.74 -8.55
N ASP A 248 10.70 -9.21 -9.43
CA ASP A 248 12.12 -9.39 -9.10
C ASP A 248 12.82 -8.06 -8.80
N ARG A 249 12.47 -7.00 -9.55
CA ARG A 249 13.00 -5.65 -9.33
C ARG A 249 12.52 -5.08 -8.01
N VAL A 250 11.22 -5.23 -7.70
CA VAL A 250 10.65 -4.78 -6.43
C VAL A 250 11.22 -5.60 -5.27
N ALA A 251 11.38 -6.91 -5.42
CA ALA A 251 11.98 -7.77 -4.40
C ALA A 251 13.42 -7.33 -4.08
N ALA A 252 14.24 -7.03 -5.10
CA ALA A 252 15.60 -6.55 -4.91
C ALA A 252 15.62 -5.21 -4.13
N SER A 253 14.73 -4.27 -4.47
CA SER A 253 14.63 -2.97 -3.78
C SER A 253 14.19 -3.13 -2.33
N LEU A 254 13.23 -4.02 -2.04
CA LEU A 254 12.76 -4.30 -0.69
C LEU A 254 13.83 -4.99 0.15
N LEU A 255 14.55 -5.97 -0.38
CA LEU A 255 15.65 -6.64 0.33
C LEU A 255 16.77 -5.66 0.66
N ALA A 256 17.12 -4.76 -0.26
CA ALA A 256 18.10 -3.70 0.02
C ALA A 256 17.61 -2.78 1.17
N LEU A 257 16.34 -2.36 1.14
CA LEU A 257 15.72 -1.56 2.21
C LEU A 257 15.80 -2.27 3.57
N TRP A 258 15.48 -3.57 3.62
CA TRP A 258 15.42 -4.34 4.85
C TRP A 258 16.80 -4.63 5.43
N ASN A 259 17.78 -4.91 4.58
CA ASN A 259 19.18 -5.07 4.99
C ASN A 259 19.74 -3.79 5.61
N ASP A 260 19.43 -2.62 5.04
CA ASP A 260 19.83 -1.32 5.59
C ASP A 260 19.15 -1.03 6.94
N ALA A 261 17.86 -1.39 7.09
CA ALA A 261 17.14 -1.25 8.36
C ALA A 261 17.79 -2.07 9.49
N HIS A 262 18.22 -3.31 9.21
CA HIS A 262 18.93 -4.17 10.16
C HIS A 262 20.26 -3.56 10.61
N THR A 263 21.08 -3.09 9.66
CA THR A 263 22.38 -2.48 9.98
C THR A 263 22.24 -1.18 10.79
N HIS A 264 21.13 -0.47 10.64
CA HIS A 264 20.86 0.73 11.45
C HIS A 264 20.52 0.37 12.89
N THR A 265 19.71 -0.67 13.11
CA THR A 265 19.31 -1.15 14.44
C THR A 265 20.53 -1.65 15.25
N GLU A 266 21.44 -2.40 14.61
CA GLU A 266 22.66 -2.90 15.25
C GLU A 266 23.65 -1.79 15.67
N ARG A 267 23.62 -0.62 15.03
CA ARG A 267 24.49 0.53 15.37
C ARG A 267 23.95 1.37 16.53
N VAL A 268 22.67 1.27 16.83
CA VAL A 268 21.98 2.07 17.86
C VAL A 268 21.79 1.27 19.15
N ALA A 269 21.86 -0.08 19.10
CA ALA A 269 21.83 -0.98 20.24
C ALA A 269 23.21 -1.15 20.88
#